data_5c01fd19f96fe14ce1104318bb04a9d0
#
_entry.id   5c01fd19f96fe14ce1104318bb04a9d0
#
_cell.length_a   1.000
_cell.length_b   1.000
_cell.length_c   1.000
_cell.angle_alpha   90.00
_cell.angle_beta   90.00
_cell.angle_gamma   90.00
#
_symmetry.space_group_name_H-M   'P 1'
#
loop_
_entity.id
_entity.type
_entity.pdbx_description
1 polymer ?
#
loop_
_entity_poly.entity_id
_entity_poly.type
_entity_poly.pdbx_seq_one_letter_code
_entity_poly.pdbx_strand_id
1 'polypeptide(L)'
;MEREAVRQRRYENLGLIIPVAEVATEEPPTEEERSDELTLRLDWIDDYGPPLNEHASVVAEEHVGSGVEVSIVNKEEEQEIEDRVEREGGDSGVVQISLAWDDYNDLDLHVFCPSGERIYFNNRKSECGGELDVDMNVRPVSAQPVENVVWRSNAPLGSYKVGVHFYKHHRKKRSKRTTKYTLLVSTHGRTKAYKGSIKYGSAMQMVTSYTLAELEKERPVSDS
;
A
#
# COMPACT_ATOMS: atom_id res chain seq x y z
N MET A 1 22.84 -1.75 31.26
CA MET A 1 22.79 -3.17 31.66
C MET A 1 21.56 -3.50 32.48
N GLU A 2 21.25 -2.80 33.58
CA GLU A 2 20.08 -3.14 34.44
C GLU A 2 18.70 -2.95 33.77
N ARG A 3 18.56 -1.96 32.90
CA ARG A 3 17.28 -1.70 32.18
C ARG A 3 16.99 -2.72 31.07
N GLU A 4 17.99 -3.31 30.47
CA GLU A 4 17.86 -4.35 29.46
C GLU A 4 17.45 -5.70 30.10
N ALA A 5 18.03 -6.06 31.22
CA ALA A 5 17.69 -7.28 31.95
C ALA A 5 16.24 -7.26 32.46
N VAL A 6 15.70 -6.09 32.87
CA VAL A 6 14.30 -5.92 33.27
C VAL A 6 13.36 -6.05 32.07
N ARG A 7 13.77 -5.55 30.88
CA ARG A 7 12.99 -5.65 29.65
C ARG A 7 12.91 -7.10 29.16
N GLN A 8 14.02 -7.84 29.24
CA GLN A 8 14.12 -9.24 28.83
C GLN A 8 13.23 -10.14 29.70
N ARG A 9 13.25 -10.00 31.04
CA ARG A 9 12.37 -10.73 31.95
C ARG A 9 10.88 -10.47 31.72
N ARG A 10 10.52 -9.27 31.23
CA ARG A 10 9.14 -8.93 30.93
C ARG A 10 8.63 -9.63 29.66
N TYR A 11 9.49 -9.86 28.68
CA TYR A 11 9.14 -10.60 27.46
C TYR A 11 9.08 -12.11 27.69
N GLU A 12 9.94 -12.66 28.56
CA GLU A 12 9.91 -14.07 28.97
C GLU A 12 8.60 -14.41 29.70
N ASN A 13 8.13 -13.54 30.60
CA ASN A 13 6.87 -13.71 31.32
C ASN A 13 5.61 -13.57 30.45
N LEU A 14 5.72 -13.02 29.24
CA LEU A 14 4.63 -12.90 28.29
C LEU A 14 4.62 -14.02 27.23
N GLY A 15 5.53 -15.01 27.33
CA GLY A 15 5.66 -16.10 26.35
C GLY A 15 6.04 -15.63 24.94
N LEU A 16 6.61 -14.44 24.81
CA LEU A 16 6.97 -13.81 23.53
C LEU A 16 8.45 -14.04 23.14
N ILE A 17 9.22 -14.74 23.98
CA ILE A 17 10.58 -15.14 23.64
C ILE A 17 10.57 -16.64 23.35
N ILE A 18 10.76 -16.97 22.10
CA ILE A 18 11.16 -18.31 21.68
C ILE A 18 12.55 -18.54 22.29
N PRO A 19 12.79 -19.63 23.04
CA PRO A 19 14.12 -19.91 23.54
C PRO A 19 15.08 -19.93 22.35
N VAL A 20 16.14 -19.13 22.45
CA VAL A 20 17.23 -19.18 21.49
C VAL A 20 17.79 -20.59 21.54
N ALA A 21 17.38 -21.43 20.59
CA ALA A 21 18.10 -22.63 20.29
C ALA A 21 19.55 -22.22 20.07
N GLU A 22 20.49 -22.92 20.64
CA GLU A 22 21.92 -22.72 20.45
C GLU A 22 22.18 -22.30 19.00
N VAL A 23 22.60 -21.06 18.83
CA VAL A 23 23.10 -20.58 17.53
C VAL A 23 24.33 -21.43 17.28
N ALA A 24 24.18 -22.49 16.48
CA ALA A 24 25.32 -23.09 15.82
C ALA A 24 26.08 -21.91 15.20
N THR A 25 27.33 -21.79 15.53
CA THR A 25 28.26 -20.83 14.96
C THR A 25 28.44 -21.25 13.50
N GLU A 26 27.46 -20.90 12.66
CA GLU A 26 27.61 -20.97 11.20
C GLU A 26 28.68 -19.95 10.82
N GLU A 27 29.71 -20.42 10.15
CA GLU A 27 30.73 -19.56 9.58
C GLU A 27 30.01 -18.49 8.70
N PRO A 28 30.46 -17.24 8.68
CA PRO A 28 29.83 -16.23 7.86
C PRO A 28 29.84 -16.69 6.40
N PRO A 29 28.74 -16.49 5.65
CA PRO A 29 28.64 -16.95 4.28
C PRO A 29 29.78 -16.41 3.43
N THR A 30 30.30 -17.24 2.55
CA THR A 30 31.39 -16.90 1.64
C THR A 30 30.95 -15.76 0.68
N GLU A 31 31.92 -15.08 0.05
CA GLU A 31 31.59 -14.06 -0.95
C GLU A 31 30.76 -14.63 -2.12
N GLU A 32 30.94 -15.90 -2.47
CA GLU A 32 30.16 -16.59 -3.49
C GLU A 32 28.70 -16.79 -3.05
N GLU A 33 28.46 -17.22 -1.81
CA GLU A 33 27.10 -17.37 -1.26
C GLU A 33 26.38 -16.04 -1.12
N ARG A 34 27.08 -14.96 -0.79
CA ARG A 34 26.53 -13.59 -0.79
C ARG A 34 26.21 -13.10 -2.20
N SER A 35 27.03 -13.47 -3.20
CA SER A 35 26.77 -13.16 -4.59
C SER A 35 25.51 -13.84 -5.10
N ASP A 36 25.31 -15.12 -4.76
CA ASP A 36 24.12 -15.87 -5.16
C ASP A 36 22.86 -15.36 -4.47
N GLU A 37 22.94 -14.96 -3.21
CA GLU A 37 21.80 -14.34 -2.50
C GLU A 37 21.45 -12.95 -3.05
N LEU A 38 22.45 -12.18 -3.47
CA LEU A 38 22.24 -10.90 -4.18
C LEU A 38 21.66 -11.12 -5.58
N THR A 39 22.13 -12.14 -6.29
CA THR A 39 21.64 -12.50 -7.64
C THR A 39 20.19 -12.96 -7.57
N LEU A 40 19.83 -13.82 -6.60
CA LEU A 40 18.43 -14.20 -6.35
C LEU A 40 17.52 -13.01 -6.01
N ARG A 41 18.04 -12.00 -5.32
CA ARG A 41 17.29 -10.76 -5.07
C ARG A 41 17.13 -9.89 -6.32
N LEU A 42 18.12 -9.89 -7.20
CA LEU A 42 18.06 -9.16 -8.46
C LEU A 42 17.16 -9.86 -9.48
N ASP A 43 17.21 -11.19 -9.59
CA ASP A 43 16.32 -12.00 -10.42
C ASP A 43 14.85 -11.80 -10.02
N TRP A 44 14.60 -11.60 -8.71
CA TRP A 44 13.26 -11.29 -8.21
C TRP A 44 12.78 -9.88 -8.63
N ILE A 45 13.68 -8.96 -8.93
CA ILE A 45 13.37 -7.61 -9.43
C ILE A 45 13.07 -7.65 -10.95
N ASP A 46 13.75 -8.49 -11.69
CA ASP A 46 13.58 -8.60 -13.17
C ASP A 46 12.24 -9.26 -13.56
N ASP A 47 11.66 -10.10 -12.72
CA ASP A 47 10.35 -10.73 -12.95
C ASP A 47 9.14 -9.77 -12.71
N TYR A 48 9.37 -8.55 -12.20
CA TYR A 48 8.32 -7.64 -11.72
C TYR A 48 8.13 -6.34 -12.51
N GLY A 49 8.51 -6.27 -13.77
CA GLY A 49 8.09 -5.17 -14.65
C GLY A 49 9.21 -4.52 -15.47
N PRO A 50 8.86 -3.55 -16.32
CA PRO A 50 9.83 -2.88 -17.19
C PRO A 50 10.91 -2.17 -16.35
N PRO A 51 12.13 -2.01 -16.91
CA PRO A 51 13.21 -1.36 -16.20
C PRO A 51 12.78 0.03 -15.71
N LEU A 52 13.02 0.30 -14.42
CA LEU A 52 12.73 1.59 -13.82
C LEU A 52 13.53 2.66 -14.57
N ASN A 53 12.86 3.68 -15.09
CA ASN A 53 13.58 4.77 -15.72
C ASN A 53 14.40 5.55 -14.66
N GLU A 54 15.37 6.36 -15.09
CA GLU A 54 16.41 6.98 -14.25
C GLU A 54 15.91 7.85 -13.09
N HIS A 55 14.60 8.09 -13.00
CA HIS A 55 13.94 8.91 -11.97
C HIS A 55 12.84 8.16 -11.20
N ALA A 56 12.84 6.82 -11.25
CA ALA A 56 11.85 6.04 -10.54
C ALA A 56 12.04 6.13 -9.04
N SER A 57 10.97 6.35 -8.31
CA SER A 57 10.93 6.17 -6.87
C SER A 57 10.48 4.75 -6.52
N VAL A 58 10.92 4.26 -5.36
CA VAL A 58 10.56 2.94 -4.84
C VAL A 58 9.89 3.06 -3.49
N VAL A 59 9.11 2.05 -3.15
CA VAL A 59 8.60 1.90 -1.79
C VAL A 59 9.71 1.36 -0.90
N ALA A 60 10.29 2.22 -0.06
CA ALA A 60 11.41 1.88 0.83
C ALA A 60 10.94 1.23 2.13
N GLU A 61 9.79 1.65 2.66
CA GLU A 61 9.19 1.11 3.87
C GLU A 61 7.70 0.94 3.68
N GLU A 62 7.14 -0.10 4.29
CA GLU A 62 5.72 -0.36 4.23
C GLU A 62 5.22 -0.99 5.53
N HIS A 63 4.07 -0.51 6.01
CA HIS A 63 3.35 -1.09 7.13
C HIS A 63 1.91 -1.37 6.72
N VAL A 64 1.44 -2.57 7.01
CA VAL A 64 0.07 -3.01 6.71
C VAL A 64 -0.79 -2.89 7.94
N GLY A 65 -1.99 -2.37 7.77
CA GLY A 65 -2.97 -2.17 8.84
C GLY A 65 -3.50 -3.49 9.40
N SER A 66 -3.99 -3.45 10.63
CA SER A 66 -4.60 -4.62 11.27
C SER A 66 -5.85 -5.09 10.53
N GLY A 67 -5.95 -6.39 10.28
CA GLY A 67 -7.07 -7.00 9.56
C GLY A 67 -7.07 -6.77 8.05
N VAL A 68 -5.94 -6.37 7.50
CA VAL A 68 -5.70 -6.19 6.07
C VAL A 68 -4.73 -7.27 5.60
N GLU A 69 -5.06 -7.90 4.48
CA GLU A 69 -4.22 -8.89 3.82
C GLU A 69 -3.56 -8.26 2.59
N VAL A 70 -2.25 -8.44 2.46
CA VAL A 70 -1.51 -8.06 1.24
C VAL A 70 -1.46 -9.26 0.32
N SER A 71 -1.76 -9.06 -0.94
CA SER A 71 -1.65 -10.09 -1.96
C SER A 71 -0.91 -9.57 -3.19
N ILE A 72 -0.25 -10.49 -3.91
CA ILE A 72 0.17 -10.21 -5.28
C ILE A 72 -1.10 -9.95 -6.07
N VAL A 73 -1.11 -8.87 -6.82
CA VAL A 73 -2.29 -8.51 -7.62
C VAL A 73 -2.50 -9.57 -8.69
N ASN A 74 -3.73 -10.04 -8.83
CA ASN A 74 -4.14 -10.80 -9.98
C ASN A 74 -4.41 -9.80 -11.13
N LYS A 75 -3.81 -10.02 -12.29
CA LYS A 75 -3.95 -9.12 -13.46
C LYS A 75 -5.40 -8.91 -13.90
N GLU A 76 -6.25 -9.91 -13.75
CA GLU A 76 -7.67 -9.82 -14.07
C GLU A 76 -8.40 -8.89 -13.07
N GLU A 77 -8.09 -8.98 -11.77
CA GLU A 77 -8.66 -8.12 -10.74
C GLU A 77 -8.13 -6.67 -10.87
N GLU A 78 -6.85 -6.51 -11.19
CA GLU A 78 -6.25 -5.21 -11.47
C GLU A 78 -6.96 -4.54 -12.63
N GLN A 79 -7.07 -5.25 -13.77
CA GLN A 79 -7.74 -4.74 -14.96
C GLN A 79 -9.22 -4.39 -14.71
N GLU A 80 -9.93 -5.22 -13.96
CA GLU A 80 -11.34 -4.94 -13.61
C GLU A 80 -11.48 -3.62 -12.83
N ILE A 81 -10.56 -3.36 -11.89
CA ILE A 81 -10.59 -2.13 -11.09
C ILE A 81 -10.18 -0.92 -11.95
N GLU A 82 -9.18 -1.08 -12.82
CA GLU A 82 -8.80 -0.05 -13.79
C GLU A 82 -9.94 0.29 -14.74
N ASP A 83 -10.63 -0.71 -15.28
CA ASP A 83 -11.83 -0.52 -16.13
C ASP A 83 -12.95 0.23 -15.40
N ARG A 84 -13.12 0.01 -14.08
CA ARG A 84 -14.06 0.78 -13.26
C ARG A 84 -13.62 2.25 -13.16
N VAL A 85 -12.33 2.50 -12.91
CA VAL A 85 -11.77 3.87 -12.83
C VAL A 85 -11.96 4.60 -14.16
N GLU A 86 -11.58 3.98 -15.28
CA GLU A 86 -11.74 4.56 -16.62
C GLU A 86 -13.20 4.84 -16.96
N ARG A 87 -14.11 3.91 -16.68
CA ARG A 87 -15.56 4.08 -16.91
C ARG A 87 -16.13 5.29 -16.18
N GLU A 88 -15.63 5.60 -15.00
CA GLU A 88 -16.07 6.75 -14.20
C GLU A 88 -15.27 8.03 -14.51
N GLY A 89 -14.37 7.98 -15.50
CA GLY A 89 -13.59 9.12 -15.99
C GLY A 89 -12.35 9.45 -15.16
N GLY A 90 -11.88 8.49 -14.38
CA GLY A 90 -10.61 8.61 -13.66
C GLY A 90 -9.40 8.37 -14.56
N ASP A 91 -8.26 8.83 -14.10
CA ASP A 91 -6.98 8.73 -14.80
C ASP A 91 -6.03 7.74 -14.10
N SER A 92 -5.01 7.31 -14.85
CA SER A 92 -3.84 6.63 -14.32
C SER A 92 -2.66 7.60 -14.16
N GLY A 93 -1.65 7.24 -13.36
CA GLY A 93 -0.52 8.11 -13.10
C GLY A 93 0.70 7.38 -12.53
N VAL A 94 1.74 8.15 -12.19
CA VAL A 94 2.96 7.61 -11.59
C VAL A 94 2.72 7.04 -10.20
N VAL A 95 1.74 7.57 -9.47
CA VAL A 95 1.16 6.98 -8.27
C VAL A 95 -0.34 6.99 -8.41
N GLN A 96 -0.97 5.85 -8.16
CA GLN A 96 -2.41 5.68 -8.21
C GLN A 96 -2.86 4.81 -7.05
N ILE A 97 -3.95 5.21 -6.40
CA ILE A 97 -4.53 4.50 -5.28
C ILE A 97 -6.02 4.34 -5.56
N SER A 98 -6.45 3.10 -5.86
CA SER A 98 -7.82 2.80 -6.24
C SER A 98 -8.48 1.90 -5.22
N LEU A 99 -9.63 2.30 -4.71
CA LEU A 99 -10.46 1.57 -3.76
C LEU A 99 -11.70 1.02 -4.46
N ALA A 100 -11.90 -0.29 -4.48
CA ALA A 100 -13.05 -0.93 -5.10
C ALA A 100 -13.81 -1.83 -4.12
N TRP A 101 -15.14 -1.90 -4.25
CA TRP A 101 -16.00 -2.80 -3.47
C TRP A 101 -17.25 -3.21 -4.26
N ASP A 102 -17.99 -4.24 -3.77
CA ASP A 102 -19.07 -4.86 -4.50
C ASP A 102 -20.39 -4.81 -3.71
N ASP A 103 -20.75 -3.63 -3.25
CA ASP A 103 -22.07 -3.37 -2.68
C ASP A 103 -22.45 -1.87 -2.83
N TYR A 104 -23.66 -1.53 -2.43
CA TYR A 104 -24.20 -0.16 -2.58
C TYR A 104 -23.77 0.80 -1.47
N ASN A 105 -22.91 0.38 -0.55
CA ASN A 105 -22.44 1.25 0.52
C ASN A 105 -21.50 2.34 0.00
N ASP A 106 -21.31 3.33 0.81
CA ASP A 106 -20.45 4.48 0.56
C ASP A 106 -19.20 4.34 1.43
N LEU A 107 -18.08 4.02 0.79
CA LEU A 107 -16.77 3.98 1.42
C LEU A 107 -15.97 5.16 0.92
N ASP A 108 -15.31 5.88 1.82
CA ASP A 108 -14.41 6.98 1.50
C ASP A 108 -12.96 6.52 1.55
N LEU A 109 -12.21 6.85 0.49
CA LEU A 109 -10.76 6.76 0.43
C LEU A 109 -10.12 8.01 1.05
N HIS A 110 -9.18 7.80 1.94
CA HIS A 110 -8.38 8.86 2.56
C HIS A 110 -6.90 8.62 2.29
N VAL A 111 -6.23 9.59 1.67
CA VAL A 111 -4.79 9.53 1.43
C VAL A 111 -4.12 10.72 2.12
N PHE A 112 -3.20 10.42 3.02
CA PHE A 112 -2.38 11.41 3.71
C PHE A 112 -1.04 11.52 2.98
N CYS A 113 -0.73 12.71 2.50
CA CYS A 113 0.49 13.03 1.77
C CYS A 113 1.69 13.24 2.71
N PRO A 114 2.92 13.20 2.21
CA PRO A 114 4.11 13.54 3.00
C PRO A 114 4.08 14.94 3.60
N SER A 115 3.37 15.89 2.99
CA SER A 115 3.12 17.24 3.52
C SER A 115 2.23 17.26 4.77
N GLY A 116 1.55 16.14 5.08
CA GLY A 116 0.51 16.06 6.10
C GLY A 116 -0.89 16.43 5.58
N GLU A 117 -1.00 16.90 4.34
CA GLU A 117 -2.28 17.14 3.70
C GLU A 117 -3.04 15.84 3.44
N ARG A 118 -4.35 15.88 3.56
CA ARG A 118 -5.21 14.73 3.33
C ARG A 118 -6.07 14.94 2.09
N ILE A 119 -6.01 14.02 1.14
CA ILE A 119 -6.90 13.92 -0.01
C ILE A 119 -8.08 13.03 0.37
N TYR A 120 -9.30 13.52 0.17
CA TYR A 120 -10.55 12.85 0.45
C TYR A 120 -11.72 13.65 -0.15
N PHE A 121 -12.97 13.22 0.00
CA PHE A 121 -14.15 13.84 -0.62
C PHE A 121 -14.26 15.37 -0.41
N ASN A 122 -13.80 15.91 0.72
CA ASN A 122 -13.89 17.35 1.03
C ASN A 122 -12.59 18.14 0.72
N ASN A 123 -11.52 17.46 0.35
CA ASN A 123 -10.27 18.06 -0.17
C ASN A 123 -9.75 17.19 -1.31
N ARG A 124 -10.38 17.34 -2.48
CA ARG A 124 -10.14 16.44 -3.63
C ARG A 124 -8.81 16.69 -4.33
N LYS A 125 -8.23 17.87 -4.18
CA LYS A 125 -6.95 18.25 -4.80
C LYS A 125 -6.00 18.73 -3.74
N SER A 126 -4.78 18.18 -3.72
CA SER A 126 -3.72 18.62 -2.83
C SER A 126 -2.73 19.53 -3.56
N GLU A 127 -2.06 20.41 -2.81
CA GLU A 127 -0.99 21.25 -3.34
C GLU A 127 0.19 20.43 -3.89
N CYS A 128 0.35 19.21 -3.42
CA CYS A 128 1.38 18.29 -3.91
C CYS A 128 1.01 17.56 -5.23
N GLY A 129 -0.10 17.91 -5.87
CA GLY A 129 -0.50 17.41 -7.19
C GLY A 129 -1.35 16.13 -7.17
N GLY A 130 -1.65 15.58 -6.01
CA GLY A 130 -2.59 14.45 -5.89
C GLY A 130 -4.04 14.90 -6.02
N GLU A 131 -4.87 14.09 -6.66
CA GLU A 131 -6.29 14.37 -6.91
C GLU A 131 -7.15 13.12 -6.68
N LEU A 132 -8.23 13.27 -5.91
CA LEU A 132 -9.35 12.31 -5.88
C LEU A 132 -10.21 12.60 -7.11
N ASP A 133 -9.94 11.93 -8.22
CA ASP A 133 -10.62 12.18 -9.50
C ASP A 133 -11.91 11.37 -9.63
N VAL A 134 -11.99 10.18 -9.02
CA VAL A 134 -13.22 9.38 -8.92
C VAL A 134 -13.65 9.26 -7.46
N ASP A 135 -14.95 9.53 -7.20
CA ASP A 135 -15.59 9.51 -5.89
C ASP A 135 -17.05 9.04 -6.09
N MET A 136 -17.29 7.76 -5.82
CA MET A 136 -18.56 7.10 -6.13
C MET A 136 -19.42 6.86 -4.88
N ASN A 137 -20.66 6.49 -5.15
CA ASN A 137 -21.71 6.14 -4.19
C ASN A 137 -22.24 7.28 -3.32
N VAL A 138 -21.91 8.53 -3.66
CA VAL A 138 -22.65 9.69 -3.17
C VAL A 138 -24.05 9.73 -3.83
N ARG A 139 -24.13 9.89 -5.15
CA ARG A 139 -25.29 9.79 -6.05
C ARG A 139 -24.86 9.93 -7.51
N PRO A 140 -25.25 9.05 -8.43
CA PRO A 140 -26.03 7.81 -8.22
C PRO A 140 -25.19 6.73 -7.51
N VAL A 141 -25.85 5.73 -6.89
CA VAL A 141 -25.15 4.61 -6.26
C VAL A 141 -25.02 3.42 -7.20
N SER A 142 -23.86 2.84 -7.27
CA SER A 142 -23.49 1.64 -8.02
C SER A 142 -23.34 0.42 -7.09
N ALA A 143 -23.47 -0.78 -7.66
CA ALA A 143 -23.15 -2.04 -6.99
C ALA A 143 -21.67 -2.42 -7.12
N GLN A 144 -20.94 -1.73 -8.01
CA GLN A 144 -19.52 -1.92 -8.29
C GLN A 144 -18.82 -0.54 -8.30
N PRO A 145 -18.82 0.14 -7.15
CA PRO A 145 -18.20 1.46 -7.05
C PRO A 145 -16.68 1.37 -6.98
N VAL A 146 -16.05 2.51 -7.27
CA VAL A 146 -14.62 2.73 -7.15
C VAL A 146 -14.36 4.16 -6.69
N GLU A 147 -13.30 4.38 -5.94
CA GLU A 147 -12.69 5.68 -5.71
C GLU A 147 -11.25 5.66 -6.16
N ASN A 148 -10.74 6.78 -6.67
CA ASN A 148 -9.41 6.85 -7.22
C ASN A 148 -8.70 8.14 -6.83
N VAL A 149 -7.50 8.00 -6.28
CA VAL A 149 -6.57 9.11 -6.04
C VAL A 149 -5.34 8.92 -6.92
N VAL A 150 -4.98 9.94 -7.68
CA VAL A 150 -3.93 9.87 -8.69
C VAL A 150 -2.96 11.04 -8.62
N TRP A 151 -1.67 10.75 -8.82
CA TRP A 151 -0.62 11.70 -9.21
C TRP A 151 -0.22 11.39 -10.64
N ARG A 152 -0.58 12.27 -11.59
CA ARG A 152 -0.37 12.03 -13.03
C ARG A 152 1.09 12.12 -13.45
N SER A 153 1.90 12.91 -12.76
CA SER A 153 3.32 13.11 -13.11
C SER A 153 4.25 12.96 -11.91
N ASN A 154 4.26 13.91 -11.01
CA ASN A 154 5.21 13.94 -9.89
C ASN A 154 4.49 13.67 -8.57
N ALA A 155 4.81 12.56 -7.92
CA ALA A 155 4.38 12.30 -6.56
C ALA A 155 5.51 12.68 -5.59
N PRO A 156 5.24 13.42 -4.50
CA PRO A 156 6.27 13.78 -3.53
C PRO A 156 6.92 12.56 -2.89
N LEU A 157 8.22 12.62 -2.69
CA LEU A 157 8.93 11.65 -1.87
C LEU A 157 8.53 11.81 -0.40
N GLY A 158 8.55 10.71 0.34
CA GLY A 158 8.21 10.68 1.76
C GLY A 158 7.08 9.73 2.11
N SER A 159 6.54 9.86 3.31
CA SER A 159 5.60 8.89 3.87
C SER A 159 4.16 9.21 3.49
N TYR A 160 3.47 8.22 2.97
CA TYR A 160 2.04 8.20 2.68
C TYR A 160 1.31 7.30 3.66
N LYS A 161 0.05 7.65 3.97
CA LYS A 161 -0.84 6.76 4.72
C LYS A 161 -2.17 6.69 3.99
N VAL A 162 -2.71 5.48 3.89
CA VAL A 162 -3.98 5.23 3.20
C VAL A 162 -4.97 4.63 4.18
N GLY A 163 -6.14 5.24 4.26
CA GLY A 163 -7.22 4.80 5.11
C GLY A 163 -8.53 4.66 4.36
N VAL A 164 -9.40 3.79 4.84
CA VAL A 164 -10.75 3.57 4.33
C VAL A 164 -11.74 3.87 5.45
N HIS A 165 -12.75 4.67 5.14
CA HIS A 165 -13.84 4.99 6.05
C HIS A 165 -15.17 4.51 5.50
N PHE A 166 -16.01 3.90 6.32
CA PHE A 166 -17.36 3.52 5.94
C PHE A 166 -18.32 4.68 6.25
N TYR A 167 -18.48 5.58 5.28
CA TYR A 167 -19.24 6.80 5.47
C TYR A 167 -20.73 6.54 5.61
N LYS A 168 -21.34 5.76 4.66
CA LYS A 168 -22.79 5.61 4.64
C LYS A 168 -23.27 4.24 4.26
N HIS A 169 -24.16 3.70 5.10
CA HIS A 169 -24.93 2.50 4.80
C HIS A 169 -26.23 2.90 4.09
N HIS A 170 -26.33 2.64 2.79
CA HIS A 170 -27.50 3.06 1.97
C HIS A 170 -28.77 2.26 2.21
N ARG A 171 -28.76 1.22 3.05
CA ARG A 171 -29.92 0.38 3.39
C ARG A 171 -30.64 -0.26 2.20
N LYS A 172 -29.96 -0.43 1.08
CA LYS A 172 -30.47 -1.14 -0.10
C LYS A 172 -30.34 -2.65 0.11
N LYS A 173 -31.04 -3.45 -0.70
CA LYS A 173 -31.06 -4.93 -0.59
C LYS A 173 -29.66 -5.57 -0.62
N ARG A 174 -28.68 -4.94 -1.27
CA ARG A 174 -27.29 -5.41 -1.36
C ARG A 174 -26.32 -4.67 -0.43
N SER A 175 -26.79 -3.69 0.34
CA SER A 175 -25.94 -3.02 1.33
C SER A 175 -25.69 -3.95 2.50
N LYS A 176 -24.42 -4.14 2.85
CA LYS A 176 -23.97 -4.99 3.95
C LYS A 176 -23.56 -4.14 5.14
N ARG A 177 -23.69 -4.66 6.37
CA ARG A 177 -23.15 -3.97 7.55
C ARG A 177 -21.63 -4.01 7.66
N THR A 178 -21.02 -4.96 6.96
CA THR A 178 -19.57 -5.08 6.79
C THR A 178 -19.30 -5.20 5.30
N THR A 179 -18.56 -4.26 4.74
CA THR A 179 -18.17 -4.23 3.33
C THR A 179 -16.74 -4.74 3.20
N LYS A 180 -16.54 -5.67 2.28
CA LYS A 180 -15.20 -6.07 1.84
C LYS A 180 -14.76 -5.13 0.74
N TYR A 181 -13.49 -4.82 0.72
CA TYR A 181 -12.89 -3.95 -0.29
C TYR A 181 -11.54 -4.50 -0.76
N THR A 182 -11.15 -4.11 -1.96
CA THR A 182 -9.80 -4.22 -2.50
C THR A 182 -9.26 -2.80 -2.71
N LEU A 183 -8.08 -2.53 -2.17
CA LEU A 183 -7.32 -1.32 -2.40
C LEU A 183 -6.10 -1.67 -3.24
N LEU A 184 -5.95 -1.04 -4.40
CA LEU A 184 -4.75 -1.11 -5.21
C LEU A 184 -3.88 0.10 -4.95
N VAL A 185 -2.58 -0.11 -4.76
CA VAL A 185 -1.57 0.94 -4.70
C VAL A 185 -0.57 0.69 -5.79
N SER A 186 -0.63 1.49 -6.85
CA SER A 186 0.30 1.46 -7.97
C SER A 186 1.33 2.58 -7.83
N THR A 187 2.59 2.24 -7.90
CA THR A 187 3.70 3.19 -7.85
C THR A 187 4.68 2.87 -8.96
N HIS A 188 4.81 3.78 -9.94
CA HIS A 188 5.74 3.60 -11.07
C HIS A 188 5.59 2.24 -11.79
N GLY A 189 4.33 1.83 -12.04
CA GLY A 189 4.02 0.59 -12.74
C GLY A 189 4.11 -0.69 -11.91
N ARG A 190 4.30 -0.57 -10.60
CA ARG A 190 4.22 -1.71 -9.67
C ARG A 190 2.99 -1.60 -8.81
N THR A 191 2.12 -2.59 -8.84
CA THR A 191 0.86 -2.60 -8.13
C THR A 191 0.84 -3.64 -7.01
N LYS A 192 0.39 -3.23 -5.83
CA LYS A 192 0.08 -4.10 -4.69
C LYS A 192 -1.41 -4.05 -4.39
N ALA A 193 -1.97 -5.19 -4.02
CA ALA A 193 -3.35 -5.30 -3.59
C ALA A 193 -3.45 -5.51 -2.08
N TYR A 194 -4.32 -4.73 -1.44
CA TYR A 194 -4.66 -4.83 -0.02
C TYR A 194 -6.14 -5.18 0.10
N LYS A 195 -6.45 -6.31 0.70
CA LYS A 195 -7.83 -6.78 0.88
C LYS A 195 -8.23 -6.64 2.34
N GLY A 196 -9.34 -5.96 2.57
CA GLY A 196 -9.83 -5.72 3.91
C GLY A 196 -11.35 -5.77 4.01
N SER A 197 -11.83 -5.56 5.21
CA SER A 197 -13.26 -5.37 5.47
C SER A 197 -13.48 -4.34 6.56
N ILE A 198 -14.49 -3.51 6.38
CA ILE A 198 -14.83 -2.45 7.31
C ILE A 198 -16.31 -2.53 7.70
N LYS A 199 -16.59 -2.36 8.99
CA LYS A 199 -17.97 -2.39 9.53
C LYS A 199 -18.51 -0.97 9.63
N TYR A 200 -19.79 -0.80 9.28
CA TYR A 200 -20.48 0.49 9.45
C TYR A 200 -20.44 0.97 10.91
N GLY A 201 -20.04 2.21 11.08
CA GLY A 201 -19.88 2.84 12.41
C GLY A 201 -18.53 2.55 13.08
N SER A 202 -17.61 1.85 12.44
CA SER A 202 -16.22 1.77 12.92
C SER A 202 -15.47 3.07 12.64
N ALA A 203 -14.38 3.28 13.36
CA ALA A 203 -13.40 4.31 13.01
C ALA A 203 -12.79 3.99 11.65
N MET A 204 -12.18 4.98 11.01
CA MET A 204 -11.41 4.81 9.79
C MET A 204 -10.35 3.72 9.99
N GLN A 205 -10.31 2.74 9.09
CA GLN A 205 -9.31 1.68 9.08
C GLN A 205 -8.09 2.17 8.31
N MET A 206 -6.93 2.21 8.96
CA MET A 206 -5.68 2.41 8.24
C MET A 206 -5.33 1.13 7.52
N VAL A 207 -5.20 1.21 6.18
CA VAL A 207 -4.95 0.05 5.31
C VAL A 207 -3.47 -0.17 5.14
N THR A 208 -2.74 0.88 4.78
CA THR A 208 -1.29 0.83 4.63
C THR A 208 -0.67 2.19 4.89
N SER A 209 0.61 2.18 5.27
CA SER A 209 1.48 3.34 5.15
C SER A 209 2.78 2.92 4.47
N TYR A 210 3.28 3.74 3.59
CA TYR A 210 4.50 3.47 2.83
C TYR A 210 5.31 4.75 2.62
N THR A 211 6.62 4.59 2.42
CA THR A 211 7.53 5.69 2.12
C THR A 211 8.05 5.54 0.69
N LEU A 212 7.82 6.56 -0.14
CA LEU A 212 8.46 6.68 -1.44
C LEU A 212 9.85 7.32 -1.27
N ALA A 213 10.88 6.66 -1.77
CA ALA A 213 12.24 7.15 -1.83
C ALA A 213 12.78 7.13 -3.26
N GLU A 214 13.77 7.94 -3.56
CA GLU A 214 14.48 7.83 -4.84
C GLU A 214 15.23 6.49 -4.91
N LEU A 215 15.30 5.93 -6.11
CA LEU A 215 16.19 4.80 -6.38
C LEU A 215 17.63 5.32 -6.29
N GLU A 216 18.39 4.82 -5.32
CA GLU A 216 19.82 5.11 -5.27
C GLU A 216 20.48 4.56 -6.54
N LYS A 217 21.08 5.44 -7.34
CA LYS A 217 21.94 5.03 -8.46
C LYS A 217 23.16 4.33 -7.86
N GLU A 218 23.38 3.07 -8.22
CA GLU A 218 24.64 2.40 -7.92
C GLU A 218 25.78 3.30 -8.43
N ARG A 219 26.66 3.72 -7.54
CA ARG A 219 27.87 4.42 -7.94
C ARG A 219 28.70 3.42 -8.75
N PRO A 220 29.13 3.75 -9.99
CA PRO A 220 30.04 2.89 -10.70
C PRO A 220 31.26 2.66 -9.80
N VAL A 221 31.58 1.38 -9.58
CA VAL A 221 32.80 0.98 -8.87
C VAL A 221 33.94 1.60 -9.66
N SER A 222 34.61 2.58 -9.09
CA SER A 222 35.81 3.15 -9.67
C SER A 222 36.90 2.08 -9.57
N ASP A 223 37.20 1.44 -10.68
CA ASP A 223 38.38 0.61 -10.83
C ASP A 223 39.60 1.50 -10.54
N SER A 224 40.26 1.21 -9.43
CA SER A 224 41.55 1.81 -9.01
C SER A 224 42.66 0.82 -9.24
#